data_9918e43a036dc3a551e802545ccda7da
#
_entry.id   9918e43a036dc3a551e802545ccda7da
#
_cell.length_a   1.000
_cell.length_b   1.000
_cell.length_c   1.000
_cell.angle_alpha   90.00
_cell.angle_beta   90.00
_cell.angle_gamma   90.00
#
_symmetry.space_group_name_H-M   'P 1'
#
loop_
_entity.id
_entity.type
_entity.pdbx_description
1 polymer ?
#
loop_
_entity_poly.entity_id
_entity_poly.type
_entity_poly.pdbx_seq_one_letter_code
_entity_poly.pdbx_strand_id
1 'polypeptide(L)'
;MRKKICTGIAVIIIPIVCLYLLQCLLVPKYASDIKEGAMIEEYYNSEKNHDVLILGDCEVYENISPVTMWENYGISSYIRGSAEQLIWQSYYLLEDTLKYEKPQVVIVNVLAMTQRDAKSEAYNRMTLDGMKLSKYKIASIRAVSYTHLRAHET
;
A
#
# COMPACT_ATOMS: atom_id res chain seq x y z
N MET A 1 5.15 -25.83 39.25
CA MET A 1 5.59 -24.57 38.59
C MET A 1 5.22 -24.50 37.10
N ARG A 2 5.54 -25.49 36.27
CA ARG A 2 5.24 -25.46 34.82
C ARG A 2 3.75 -25.22 34.50
N LYS A 3 2.78 -25.88 35.15
CA LYS A 3 1.36 -25.65 34.91
C LYS A 3 0.91 -24.20 35.13
N LYS A 4 1.37 -23.54 36.19
CA LYS A 4 1.04 -22.14 36.49
C LYS A 4 1.60 -21.17 35.44
N ILE A 5 2.80 -21.45 34.90
CA ILE A 5 3.42 -20.65 33.84
C ILE A 5 2.64 -20.81 32.54
N CYS A 6 2.27 -22.04 32.16
CA CYS A 6 1.46 -22.29 30.96
C CYS A 6 0.08 -21.61 31.05
N THR A 7 -0.58 -21.66 32.22
CA THR A 7 -1.86 -20.98 32.44
C THR A 7 -1.69 -19.46 32.32
N GLY A 8 -0.64 -18.87 32.88
CA GLY A 8 -0.37 -17.43 32.76
C GLY A 8 -0.13 -16.99 31.30
N ILE A 9 0.62 -17.78 30.54
CA ILE A 9 0.85 -17.52 29.12
C ILE A 9 -0.44 -17.63 28.32
N ALA A 10 -1.26 -18.65 28.57
CA ALA A 10 -2.55 -18.83 27.88
C ALA A 10 -3.52 -17.67 28.13
N VAL A 11 -3.58 -17.15 29.36
CA VAL A 11 -4.44 -15.99 29.73
C VAL A 11 -4.04 -14.72 28.96
N ILE A 12 -2.80 -14.59 28.55
CA ILE A 12 -2.33 -13.44 27.76
C ILE A 12 -2.54 -13.67 26.27
N ILE A 13 -2.21 -14.87 25.77
CA ILE A 13 -2.28 -15.18 24.33
C ILE A 13 -3.72 -15.25 23.83
N ILE A 14 -4.63 -15.87 24.58
CA ILE A 14 -6.03 -16.02 24.15
C ILE A 14 -6.70 -14.67 23.86
N PRO A 15 -6.65 -13.65 24.72
CA PRO A 15 -7.22 -12.34 24.40
C PRO A 15 -6.58 -11.68 23.18
N ILE A 16 -5.27 -11.81 23.01
CA ILE A 16 -4.57 -11.24 21.85
C ILE A 16 -5.06 -11.89 20.56
N VAL A 17 -5.19 -13.22 20.54
CA VAL A 17 -5.72 -13.96 19.38
C VAL A 17 -7.18 -13.58 19.13
N CYS A 18 -8.00 -13.50 20.18
CA CYS A 18 -9.40 -13.08 20.06
C CYS A 18 -9.53 -11.65 19.49
N LEU A 19 -8.74 -10.71 19.98
CA LEU A 19 -8.71 -9.34 19.45
C LEU A 19 -8.25 -9.30 17.99
N TYR A 20 -7.25 -10.08 17.63
CA TYR A 20 -6.79 -10.20 16.25
C TYR A 20 -7.88 -10.76 15.32
N LEU A 21 -8.57 -11.84 15.74
CA LEU A 21 -9.67 -12.43 14.98
C LEU A 21 -10.85 -11.46 14.87
N LEU A 22 -11.17 -10.75 15.94
CA LEU A 22 -12.20 -9.73 15.95
C LEU A 22 -11.85 -8.57 14.99
N GLN A 23 -10.60 -8.14 14.99
CA GLN A 23 -10.10 -7.13 14.03
C GLN A 23 -10.24 -7.65 12.58
N CYS A 24 -9.86 -8.90 12.31
CA CYS A 24 -10.02 -9.49 10.97
C CYS A 24 -11.48 -9.59 10.53
N LEU A 25 -12.41 -9.73 11.48
CA LEU A 25 -13.85 -9.83 11.19
C LEU A 25 -14.51 -8.46 10.99
N LEU A 26 -14.14 -7.48 11.83
CA LEU A 26 -14.83 -6.17 11.87
C LEU A 26 -14.20 -5.13 10.96
N VAL A 27 -12.92 -5.27 10.64
CA VAL A 27 -12.21 -4.31 9.78
C VAL A 27 -12.23 -4.81 8.33
N PRO A 28 -13.00 -4.17 7.44
CA PRO A 28 -13.07 -4.59 6.04
C PRO A 28 -11.68 -4.47 5.40
N LYS A 29 -11.29 -5.48 4.63
CA LYS A 29 -10.10 -5.43 3.78
C LYS A 29 -10.54 -4.90 2.42
N TYR A 30 -10.21 -3.67 2.13
CA TYR A 30 -10.60 -3.03 0.87
C TYR A 30 -9.75 -3.47 -0.34
N ALA A 31 -8.65 -4.19 -0.12
CA ALA A 31 -7.68 -4.46 -1.18
C ALA A 31 -8.22 -5.34 -2.32
N SER A 32 -9.13 -6.29 -2.03
CA SER A 32 -9.62 -7.25 -3.02
C SER A 32 -10.92 -6.85 -3.72
N ASP A 33 -11.73 -5.99 -3.10
CA ASP A 33 -13.10 -5.72 -3.56
C ASP A 33 -13.21 -4.40 -4.36
N ILE A 34 -12.17 -3.58 -4.37
CA ILE A 34 -12.12 -2.30 -5.07
C ILE A 34 -11.01 -2.37 -6.12
N LYS A 35 -11.34 -2.00 -7.37
CA LYS A 35 -10.38 -2.05 -8.50
C LYS A 35 -9.04 -1.36 -8.18
N GLU A 36 -9.10 -0.21 -7.54
CA GLU A 36 -7.93 0.59 -7.17
C GLU A 36 -7.07 -0.08 -6.08
N GLY A 37 -7.69 -0.79 -5.15
CA GLY A 37 -6.96 -1.56 -4.12
C GLY A 37 -6.27 -2.79 -4.69
N ALA A 38 -6.87 -3.43 -5.70
CA ALA A 38 -6.32 -4.61 -6.35
C ALA A 38 -5.01 -4.32 -7.08
N MET A 39 -4.84 -3.14 -7.70
CA MET A 39 -3.60 -2.79 -8.44
C MET A 39 -2.34 -2.85 -7.56
N ILE A 40 -2.43 -2.53 -6.28
CA ILE A 40 -1.29 -2.62 -5.35
C ILE A 40 -0.99 -4.08 -5.03
N GLU A 41 -2.01 -4.90 -4.76
CA GLU A 41 -1.86 -6.31 -4.37
C GLU A 41 -1.51 -7.19 -5.57
N GLU A 42 -2.16 -7.01 -6.70
CA GLU A 42 -1.95 -7.78 -7.93
C GLU A 42 -0.52 -7.65 -8.45
N TYR A 43 0.15 -6.53 -8.20
CA TYR A 43 1.55 -6.35 -8.52
C TYR A 43 2.40 -7.53 -8.06
N TYR A 44 2.14 -8.07 -6.88
CA TYR A 44 2.97 -9.16 -6.35
C TYR A 44 2.74 -10.50 -7.06
N ASN A 45 1.66 -10.62 -7.81
CA ASN A 45 1.31 -11.80 -8.59
C ASN A 45 1.62 -11.62 -10.09
N SER A 46 1.90 -10.40 -10.55
CA SER A 46 2.31 -10.12 -11.93
C SER A 46 3.76 -10.53 -12.18
N GLU A 47 4.14 -10.64 -13.44
CA GLU A 47 5.54 -10.77 -13.85
C GLU A 47 6.35 -9.54 -13.44
N LYS A 48 7.63 -9.71 -13.16
CA LYS A 48 8.54 -8.66 -12.69
C LYS A 48 9.55 -8.31 -13.76
N ASN A 49 9.10 -7.70 -14.83
CA ASN A 49 9.95 -7.27 -15.95
C ASN A 49 9.30 -6.06 -16.67
N HIS A 50 8.94 -5.05 -15.89
CA HIS A 50 8.33 -3.86 -16.46
C HIS A 50 9.40 -2.82 -16.80
N ASP A 51 9.33 -2.28 -18.03
CA ASP A 51 10.20 -1.17 -18.46
C ASP A 51 9.83 0.12 -17.73
N VAL A 52 8.53 0.32 -17.49
CA VAL A 52 8.00 1.54 -16.89
C VAL A 52 7.15 1.21 -15.66
N LEU A 53 7.47 1.85 -14.54
CA LEU A 53 6.62 1.86 -13.34
C LEU A 53 5.90 3.19 -13.24
N ILE A 54 4.60 3.17 -13.00
CA ILE A 54 3.76 4.35 -12.88
C ILE A 54 3.18 4.40 -11.46
N LEU A 55 3.39 5.53 -10.77
CA LEU A 55 3.00 5.72 -9.39
C LEU A 55 2.16 6.99 -9.26
N GLY A 56 1.07 6.91 -8.51
CA GLY A 56 0.23 8.07 -8.24
C GLY A 56 -1.19 7.71 -7.84
N ASP A 57 -2.03 8.72 -7.85
CA ASP A 57 -3.45 8.62 -7.52
C ASP A 57 -4.31 8.19 -8.73
N CYS A 58 -5.61 8.47 -8.68
CA CYS A 58 -6.54 8.14 -9.76
C CYS A 58 -6.14 8.72 -11.13
N GLU A 59 -5.47 9.85 -11.16
CA GLU A 59 -5.02 10.48 -12.41
C GLU A 59 -4.14 9.55 -13.24
N VAL A 60 -3.32 8.69 -12.63
CA VAL A 60 -2.43 7.81 -13.39
C VAL A 60 -3.17 6.65 -14.04
N TYR A 61 -4.11 6.01 -13.35
CA TYR A 61 -4.82 4.86 -13.92
C TYR A 61 -6.05 5.24 -14.76
N GLU A 62 -6.54 6.46 -14.65
CA GLU A 62 -7.60 6.99 -15.51
C GLU A 62 -7.05 7.53 -16.84
N ASN A 63 -5.81 8.03 -16.85
CA ASN A 63 -5.25 8.72 -18.02
C ASN A 63 -4.16 7.92 -18.74
N ILE A 64 -3.54 6.92 -18.11
CA ILE A 64 -2.46 6.13 -18.71
C ILE A 64 -2.92 4.67 -18.85
N SER A 65 -2.80 4.13 -20.07
CA SER A 65 -3.12 2.75 -20.37
C SER A 65 -1.86 1.92 -20.61
N PRO A 66 -1.50 0.99 -19.71
CA PRO A 66 -0.42 0.03 -19.94
C PRO A 66 -0.63 -0.82 -21.19
N VAL A 67 -1.89 -1.17 -21.50
CA VAL A 67 -2.23 -1.94 -22.70
C VAL A 67 -1.90 -1.16 -23.96
N THR A 68 -2.27 0.13 -24.02
CA THR A 68 -1.95 0.99 -25.15
C THR A 68 -0.44 1.19 -25.33
N MET A 69 0.30 1.29 -24.23
CA MET A 69 1.77 1.37 -24.27
C MET A 69 2.38 0.10 -24.86
N TRP A 70 1.87 -1.05 -24.49
CA TRP A 70 2.31 -2.33 -25.02
C TRP A 70 1.94 -2.49 -26.51
N GLU A 71 0.68 -2.29 -26.87
CA GLU A 71 0.18 -2.50 -28.23
C GLU A 71 0.84 -1.59 -29.26
N ASN A 72 1.08 -0.32 -28.92
CA ASN A 72 1.61 0.66 -29.87
C ASN A 72 3.14 0.73 -29.87
N TYR A 73 3.79 0.43 -28.73
CA TYR A 73 5.22 0.70 -28.58
C TYR A 73 6.02 -0.49 -28.04
N GLY A 74 5.37 -1.59 -27.67
CA GLY A 74 6.00 -2.74 -27.05
C GLY A 74 6.59 -2.43 -25.66
N ILE A 75 6.13 -1.37 -25.00
CA ILE A 75 6.62 -0.94 -23.68
C ILE A 75 5.83 -1.67 -22.60
N SER A 76 6.52 -2.50 -21.81
CA SER A 76 5.94 -3.14 -20.64
C SER A 76 5.83 -2.15 -19.49
N SER A 77 4.64 -1.95 -18.96
CA SER A 77 4.43 -0.99 -17.86
C SER A 77 3.45 -1.52 -16.82
N TYR A 78 3.62 -1.05 -15.57
CA TYR A 78 2.74 -1.39 -14.48
C TYR A 78 2.36 -0.13 -13.68
N ILE A 79 1.08 -0.04 -13.29
CA ILE A 79 0.56 1.04 -12.45
C ILE A 79 0.43 0.54 -11.00
N ARG A 80 1.16 1.12 -10.08
CA ARG A 80 0.97 0.95 -8.64
C ARG A 80 0.34 2.22 -8.07
N GLY A 81 -0.95 2.37 -8.34
CA GLY A 81 -1.76 3.53 -7.97
C GLY A 81 -2.95 3.15 -7.10
N SER A 82 -3.43 4.09 -6.34
CA SER A 82 -4.67 3.99 -5.57
C SER A 82 -5.33 5.37 -5.45
N ALA A 83 -6.66 5.40 -5.24
CA ALA A 83 -7.37 6.66 -5.09
C ALA A 83 -6.74 7.52 -3.97
N GLU A 84 -6.53 8.81 -4.27
CA GLU A 84 -5.94 9.80 -3.34
C GLU A 84 -4.56 9.37 -2.78
N GLN A 85 -3.78 8.63 -3.55
CA GLN A 85 -2.46 8.18 -3.14
C GLN A 85 -1.52 9.36 -2.90
N LEU A 86 -0.94 9.41 -1.72
CA LEU A 86 -0.03 10.47 -1.31
C LEU A 86 1.39 10.23 -1.84
N ILE A 87 2.17 11.30 -1.97
CA ILE A 87 3.54 11.23 -2.50
C ILE A 87 4.45 10.31 -1.66
N TRP A 88 4.32 10.32 -0.35
CA TRP A 88 5.10 9.44 0.52
C TRP A 88 4.67 7.96 0.41
N GLN A 89 3.40 7.67 0.07
CA GLN A 89 2.95 6.32 -0.26
C GLN A 89 3.58 5.85 -1.56
N SER A 90 3.59 6.71 -2.59
CA SER A 90 4.30 6.45 -3.85
C SER A 90 5.78 6.17 -3.63
N TYR A 91 6.45 6.91 -2.75
CA TYR A 91 7.84 6.67 -2.39
C TYR A 91 8.05 5.27 -1.79
N TYR A 92 7.24 4.85 -0.81
CA TYR A 92 7.39 3.53 -0.21
C TYR A 92 6.98 2.39 -1.15
N LEU A 93 6.05 2.62 -2.07
CA LEU A 93 5.72 1.67 -3.14
C LEU A 93 6.89 1.53 -4.12
N LEU A 94 7.56 2.61 -4.46
CA LEU A 94 8.78 2.56 -5.28
C LEU A 94 9.87 1.75 -4.59
N GLU A 95 10.20 2.06 -3.36
CA GLU A 95 11.19 1.33 -2.57
C GLU A 95 10.86 -0.18 -2.46
N ASP A 96 9.58 -0.51 -2.32
CA ASP A 96 9.12 -1.89 -2.30
C ASP A 96 9.25 -2.56 -3.67
N THR A 97 8.91 -1.85 -4.77
CA THR A 97 9.05 -2.35 -6.16
C THR A 97 10.49 -2.67 -6.49
N LEU A 98 11.42 -1.80 -6.12
CA LEU A 98 12.85 -1.93 -6.43
C LEU A 98 13.52 -3.16 -5.81
N LYS A 99 12.84 -3.88 -4.92
CA LYS A 99 13.27 -5.20 -4.45
C LYS A 99 13.01 -6.32 -5.45
N TYR A 100 12.00 -6.17 -6.27
CA TYR A 100 11.52 -7.21 -7.17
C TYR A 100 11.97 -7.00 -8.61
N GLU A 101 12.06 -5.73 -9.03
CA GLU A 101 12.44 -5.36 -10.39
C GLU A 101 13.14 -3.99 -10.43
N LYS A 102 13.74 -3.67 -11.57
CA LYS A 102 14.43 -2.40 -11.83
C LYS A 102 13.88 -1.77 -13.10
N PRO A 103 12.75 -1.06 -13.04
CA PRO A 103 12.19 -0.38 -14.21
C PRO A 103 13.19 0.65 -14.75
N GLN A 104 13.21 0.82 -16.07
CA GLN A 104 14.08 1.80 -16.73
C GLN A 104 13.59 3.24 -16.50
N VAL A 105 12.26 3.39 -16.39
CA VAL A 105 11.60 4.69 -16.18
C VAL A 105 10.59 4.56 -15.04
N VAL A 106 10.54 5.60 -14.20
CA VAL A 106 9.50 5.75 -13.17
C VAL A 106 8.74 7.04 -13.45
N ILE A 107 7.44 6.92 -13.65
CA ILE A 107 6.52 8.05 -13.81
C ILE A 107 5.82 8.26 -12.47
N VAL A 108 5.88 9.47 -11.93
CA VAL A 108 5.22 9.82 -10.67
C VAL A 108 4.28 10.99 -10.88
N ASN A 109 3.03 10.85 -10.46
CA ASN A 109 2.10 11.98 -10.47
C ASN A 109 2.50 13.01 -9.40
N VAL A 110 2.82 14.20 -9.84
CA VAL A 110 3.24 15.30 -8.95
C VAL A 110 2.08 16.00 -8.24
N LEU A 111 0.84 15.79 -8.67
CA LEU A 111 -0.34 16.33 -7.98
C LEU A 111 -0.38 15.90 -6.51
N ALA A 112 0.04 14.67 -6.23
CA ALA A 112 0.17 14.14 -4.87
C ALA A 112 1.12 14.96 -3.96
N MET A 113 1.99 15.82 -4.52
CA MET A 113 2.84 16.73 -3.74
C MET A 113 2.06 17.89 -3.11
N THR A 114 0.90 18.21 -3.63
CA THR A 114 0.02 19.27 -3.11
C THR A 114 -0.81 18.80 -1.91
N GLN A 115 -0.93 17.50 -1.74
CA GLN A 115 -1.72 16.88 -0.67
C GLN A 115 -0.78 16.43 0.46
N ARG A 116 -0.98 16.98 1.66
CA ARG A 116 -0.17 16.63 2.83
C ARG A 116 -0.69 15.41 3.56
N ASP A 117 -2.02 15.31 3.71
CA ASP A 117 -2.69 14.31 4.53
C ASP A 117 -3.72 13.54 3.72
N ALA A 118 -3.95 12.29 4.10
CA ALA A 118 -5.02 11.49 3.52
C ALA A 118 -6.38 12.13 3.83
N LYS A 119 -7.24 12.30 2.83
CA LYS A 119 -8.59 12.82 3.01
C LYS A 119 -9.44 11.96 3.95
N SER A 120 -9.16 10.67 4.02
CA SER A 120 -9.79 9.76 4.97
C SER A 120 -8.91 8.54 5.21
N GLU A 121 -9.17 7.83 6.32
CA GLU A 121 -8.50 6.56 6.63
C GLU A 121 -8.78 5.49 5.56
N ALA A 122 -9.94 5.51 4.92
CA ALA A 122 -10.26 4.58 3.85
C ALA A 122 -9.30 4.73 2.66
N TYR A 123 -9.02 5.94 2.20
CA TYR A 123 -8.06 6.18 1.12
C TYR A 123 -6.64 5.79 1.51
N ASN A 124 -6.24 6.10 2.74
CA ASN A 124 -4.94 5.71 3.26
C ASN A 124 -4.76 4.18 3.24
N ARG A 125 -5.80 3.44 3.62
CA ARG A 125 -5.80 1.99 3.64
C ARG A 125 -5.81 1.35 2.25
N MET A 126 -6.38 2.00 1.23
CA MET A 126 -6.35 1.49 -0.15
C MET A 126 -4.93 1.17 -0.61
N THR A 127 -3.98 2.05 -0.35
CA THR A 127 -2.57 1.79 -0.65
C THR A 127 -1.97 0.76 0.32
N LEU A 128 -2.14 0.99 1.62
CA LEU A 128 -1.43 0.24 2.66
C LEU A 128 -1.89 -1.21 2.77
N ASP A 129 -3.19 -1.48 2.66
CA ASP A 129 -3.73 -2.83 2.80
C ASP A 129 -3.28 -3.73 1.66
N GLY A 130 -3.13 -3.20 0.43
CA GLY A 130 -2.60 -3.92 -0.72
C GLY A 130 -1.10 -4.23 -0.65
N MET A 131 -0.33 -3.54 0.21
CA MET A 131 1.09 -3.83 0.36
C MET A 131 1.34 -5.12 1.17
N LYS A 132 2.27 -5.97 0.70
CA LYS A 132 2.78 -7.09 1.52
C LYS A 132 3.48 -6.57 2.77
N LEU A 133 3.39 -7.34 3.87
CA LEU A 133 4.08 -7.00 5.11
C LEU A 133 5.59 -6.93 4.85
N SER A 134 6.16 -5.75 5.02
CA SER A 134 7.57 -5.45 4.77
C SER A 134 8.02 -4.26 5.61
N LYS A 135 9.33 -4.03 5.69
CA LYS A 135 9.87 -2.83 6.32
C LYS A 135 9.31 -1.54 5.68
N TYR A 136 8.99 -1.56 4.40
CA TYR A 136 8.46 -0.41 3.67
C TYR A 136 7.00 -0.15 4.02
N LYS A 137 6.17 -1.20 4.14
CA LYS A 137 4.80 -1.06 4.67
C LYS A 137 4.81 -0.48 6.08
N ILE A 138 5.69 -0.98 6.95
CA ILE A 138 5.82 -0.47 8.33
C ILE A 138 6.28 0.99 8.32
N ALA A 139 7.25 1.35 7.48
CA ALA A 139 7.72 2.72 7.35
C ALA A 139 6.63 3.65 6.81
N SER A 140 5.86 3.19 5.83
CA SER A 140 4.71 3.91 5.26
C SER A 140 3.66 4.19 6.34
N ILE A 141 3.29 3.20 7.15
CA ILE A 141 2.35 3.38 8.27
C ILE A 141 2.87 4.41 9.29
N ARG A 142 4.16 4.36 9.62
CA ARG A 142 4.77 5.32 10.55
C ARG A 142 4.77 6.75 10.00
N ALA A 143 4.98 6.92 8.70
CA ALA A 143 4.94 8.23 8.07
C ALA A 143 3.56 8.90 8.22
N VAL A 144 2.46 8.13 8.12
CA VAL A 144 1.09 8.63 8.39
C VAL A 144 0.96 9.14 9.81
N SER A 145 1.38 8.34 10.80
CA SER A 145 1.26 8.72 12.20
C SER A 145 2.03 10.00 12.53
N TYR A 146 3.14 10.24 11.82
CA TYR A 146 3.96 11.45 12.02
C TYR A 146 3.30 12.70 11.45
N THR A 147 2.62 12.60 10.31
CA THR A 147 1.87 13.72 9.70
C THR A 147 0.66 14.09 10.54
N HIS A 148 -0.09 13.13 11.05
CA HIS A 148 -1.23 13.39 11.94
C HIS A 148 -0.84 14.06 13.26
N LEU A 149 0.26 13.69 13.88
CA LEU A 149 0.74 14.32 15.12
C LEU A 149 1.14 15.79 14.89
N ARG A 150 1.76 16.11 13.75
CA ARG A 150 2.14 17.49 13.42
C ARG A 150 0.96 18.39 13.05
N ALA A 151 -0.11 17.85 12.50
CA ALA A 151 -1.30 18.62 12.14
C ALA A 151 -2.07 19.12 13.38
N HIS A 152 -1.86 18.51 14.54
CA HIS A 152 -2.45 18.95 15.83
C HIS A 152 -1.60 19.97 16.60
N GLU A 153 -0.37 20.23 16.16
CA GLU A 153 0.54 21.19 16.81
C GLU A 153 0.55 22.59 16.15
N THR A 154 -0.18 22.80 15.09
CA THR A 154 -0.35 24.09 14.39
C THR A 154 -1.79 24.57 14.45
#